data_048677a7451166d4f98d2f26a5bc861e
#
_entry.id   048677a7451166d4f98d2f26a5bc861e
#
_cell.length_a   1.000
_cell.length_b   1.000
_cell.length_c   1.000
_cell.angle_alpha   90.00
_cell.angle_beta   90.00
_cell.angle_gamma   90.00
#
_symmetry.space_group_name_H-M   'P 1'
#
loop_
_entity.id
_entity.type
_entity.pdbx_description
1 polymer ?
#
loop_
_entity_poly.entity_id
_entity_poly.type
_entity_poly.pdbx_seq_one_letter_code
_entity_poly.pdbx_strand_id
1 'polypeptide(L)'
;MALPQNSQKWLKRKARQGFRGYPMATVAFYGPDDKRATKVAVGIITHGDNVEFLERWFSDESDVRSDPVITQKVVAFITEHGVKTVGYADQIIGCPHEEGADYPEGATCPKCLFWAGHDRWTGQPVN
;
A
#
# COMPACT_ATOMS: atom_id res chain seq x y z
N MET A 1 -21.58 11.55 -0.20
CA MET A 1 -20.46 12.41 -0.65
C MET A 1 -19.83 11.81 -1.89
N ALA A 2 -19.64 12.61 -2.93
CA ALA A 2 -19.00 12.14 -4.15
C ALA A 2 -17.50 11.91 -3.91
N LEU A 3 -16.97 10.82 -4.45
CA LEU A 3 -15.53 10.56 -4.41
C LEU A 3 -14.81 11.52 -5.36
N PRO A 4 -13.57 11.92 -5.06
CA PRO A 4 -12.81 12.78 -5.95
C PRO A 4 -12.53 12.09 -7.30
N GLN A 5 -12.55 12.87 -8.37
CA GLN A 5 -12.29 12.34 -9.70
C GLN A 5 -10.86 11.84 -9.87
N ASN A 6 -9.91 12.46 -9.17
CA ASN A 6 -8.52 12.00 -9.16
C ASN A 6 -8.16 11.53 -7.75
N SER A 7 -8.39 10.25 -7.50
CA SER A 7 -8.17 9.64 -6.19
C SER A 7 -6.70 9.62 -5.80
N GLN A 8 -5.78 9.44 -6.77
CA GLN A 8 -4.36 9.47 -6.49
C GLN A 8 -3.91 10.84 -5.98
N LYS A 9 -4.39 11.92 -6.59
CA LYS A 9 -4.09 13.28 -6.12
C LYS A 9 -4.65 13.53 -4.72
N TRP A 10 -5.84 13.03 -4.45
CA TRP A 10 -6.46 13.14 -3.13
C TRP A 10 -5.59 12.48 -2.07
N LEU A 11 -5.11 11.27 -2.35
CA LEU A 11 -4.24 10.53 -1.43
C LEU A 11 -2.94 11.30 -1.17
N LYS A 12 -2.30 11.82 -2.22
CA LYS A 12 -1.06 12.57 -2.09
C LYS A 12 -1.26 13.86 -1.30
N ARG A 13 -2.36 14.56 -1.55
CA ARG A 13 -2.67 15.80 -0.83
C ARG A 13 -2.93 15.54 0.65
N LYS A 14 -3.67 14.47 0.95
CA LYS A 14 -3.98 14.07 2.32
C LYS A 14 -2.68 13.70 3.06
N ALA A 15 -1.79 12.99 2.41
CA ALA A 15 -0.51 12.59 2.99
C ALA A 15 0.37 13.81 3.33
N ARG A 16 0.35 14.86 2.52
CA ARG A 16 1.13 16.07 2.76
C ARG A 16 0.68 16.85 3.98
N GLN A 17 -0.54 16.61 4.45
CA GLN A 17 -1.05 17.29 5.65
C GLN A 17 -0.36 16.84 6.93
N GLY A 18 0.34 15.70 6.89
CA GLY A 18 1.02 15.15 8.06
C GLY A 18 0.05 14.55 9.06
N PHE A 19 0.54 14.29 10.27
CA PHE A 19 -0.24 13.65 11.30
C PHE A 19 -1.30 14.62 11.85
N ARG A 20 -2.56 14.18 11.77
CA ARG A 20 -3.72 14.95 12.21
C ARG A 20 -4.59 14.19 13.21
N GLY A 21 -4.06 13.10 13.76
CA GLY A 21 -4.76 12.26 14.72
C GLY A 21 -5.20 10.94 14.12
N TYR A 22 -5.84 10.16 14.94
CA TYR A 22 -6.39 8.85 14.57
C TYR A 22 -7.88 9.00 14.21
N PRO A 23 -8.45 8.10 13.40
CA PRO A 23 -7.78 6.97 12.76
C PRO A 23 -6.79 7.40 11.68
N MET A 24 -5.76 6.56 11.49
CA MET A 24 -4.75 6.77 10.48
C MET A 24 -4.79 5.63 9.46
N ALA A 25 -4.63 5.97 8.20
CA ALA A 25 -4.51 4.97 7.13
C ALA A 25 -3.07 4.92 6.64
N THR A 26 -2.57 3.71 6.41
CA THR A 26 -1.29 3.51 5.74
C THR A 26 -1.55 2.86 4.39
N VAL A 27 -1.00 3.44 3.33
CA VAL A 27 -1.16 2.94 1.96
C VAL A 27 0.20 2.48 1.46
N ALA A 28 0.31 1.19 1.17
CA ALA A 28 1.56 0.58 0.75
C ALA A 28 1.38 -0.16 -0.58
N PHE A 29 2.37 -0.03 -1.46
CA PHE A 29 2.34 -0.63 -2.79
C PHE A 29 3.39 -1.72 -2.93
N TYR A 30 3.02 -2.79 -3.63
CA TYR A 30 3.86 -3.97 -3.86
C TYR A 30 3.82 -4.36 -5.33
N GLY A 31 4.89 -4.95 -5.82
CA GLY A 31 4.99 -5.41 -7.19
C GLY A 31 6.07 -6.47 -7.35
N PRO A 32 6.11 -7.13 -8.51
CA PRO A 32 7.17 -8.12 -8.79
C PRO A 32 8.54 -7.48 -8.94
N ASP A 33 8.57 -6.16 -9.16
CA ASP A 33 9.79 -5.35 -9.24
C ASP A 33 9.45 -3.93 -8.77
N ASP A 34 10.35 -2.98 -9.01
CA ASP A 34 10.15 -1.58 -8.61
C ASP A 34 9.51 -0.71 -9.68
N LYS A 35 8.99 -1.31 -10.76
CA LYS A 35 8.47 -0.57 -11.91
C LYS A 35 6.96 -0.50 -11.96
N ARG A 36 6.27 -1.60 -11.64
CA ARG A 36 4.81 -1.66 -11.70
C ARG A 36 4.25 -2.24 -10.41
N ALA A 37 3.36 -1.49 -9.77
CA ALA A 37 2.67 -1.97 -8.58
C ALA A 37 1.47 -2.82 -8.98
N THR A 38 1.42 -4.07 -8.48
CA THR A 38 0.33 -5.01 -8.75
C THR A 38 -0.58 -5.22 -7.55
N LYS A 39 -0.21 -4.67 -6.40
CA LYS A 39 -0.97 -4.80 -5.16
C LYS A 39 -0.89 -3.51 -4.36
N VAL A 40 -2.00 -3.10 -3.77
CA VAL A 40 -2.04 -2.06 -2.75
C VAL A 40 -2.67 -2.63 -1.49
N ALA A 41 -2.05 -2.34 -0.34
CA ALA A 41 -2.58 -2.71 0.96
C ALA A 41 -2.83 -1.45 1.77
N VAL A 42 -4.01 -1.36 2.39
CA VAL A 42 -4.39 -0.21 3.22
C VAL A 42 -4.72 -0.72 4.61
N GLY A 43 -3.96 -0.23 5.60
CA GLY A 43 -4.19 -0.54 7.00
C GLY A 43 -4.82 0.64 7.71
N ILE A 44 -5.77 0.38 8.59
CA ILE A 44 -6.41 1.41 9.42
C ILE A 44 -5.93 1.22 10.86
N ILE A 45 -5.32 2.25 11.40
CA ILE A 45 -4.81 2.29 12.77
C ILE A 45 -5.68 3.26 13.55
N THR A 46 -6.35 2.76 14.59
CA THR A 46 -7.26 3.58 15.40
C THR A 46 -6.55 4.20 16.60
N HIS A 47 -5.46 3.58 17.04
CA HIS A 47 -4.62 4.13 18.10
C HIS A 47 -3.29 3.37 18.13
N GLY A 48 -2.23 4.04 18.56
CA GLY A 48 -0.91 3.44 18.66
C GLY A 48 -0.35 3.00 17.32
N ASP A 49 0.08 1.76 17.22
CA ASP A 49 0.65 1.19 16.00
C ASP A 49 -0.04 -0.11 15.56
N ASN A 50 -1.20 -0.41 16.15
CA ASN A 50 -1.95 -1.63 15.86
C ASN A 50 -2.89 -1.42 14.67
N VAL A 51 -2.72 -2.22 13.63
CA VAL A 51 -3.62 -2.22 12.47
C VAL A 51 -4.88 -3.00 12.84
N GLU A 52 -6.04 -2.32 12.86
CA GLU A 52 -7.32 -2.96 13.17
C GLU A 52 -8.03 -3.48 11.93
N PHE A 53 -7.89 -2.77 10.81
CA PHE A 53 -8.52 -3.16 9.55
C PHE A 53 -7.46 -3.15 8.47
N LEU A 54 -7.49 -4.16 7.60
CA LEU A 54 -6.54 -4.28 6.52
C LEU A 54 -7.28 -4.76 5.28
N GLU A 55 -7.14 -4.03 4.19
CA GLU A 55 -7.74 -4.38 2.91
C GLU A 55 -6.68 -4.36 1.83
N ARG A 56 -6.86 -5.20 0.80
CA ARG A 56 -5.92 -5.37 -0.29
C ARG A 56 -6.65 -5.34 -1.62
N TRP A 57 -6.03 -4.71 -2.62
CA TRP A 57 -6.53 -4.72 -4.00
C TRP A 57 -5.39 -5.09 -4.94
N PHE A 58 -5.72 -5.77 -6.02
CA PHE A 58 -4.76 -6.34 -6.96
C PHE A 58 -5.13 -5.99 -8.39
N SER A 59 -4.12 -5.88 -9.26
CA SER A 59 -4.31 -5.83 -10.70
C SER A 59 -3.12 -6.46 -11.40
N ASP A 60 -3.41 -7.35 -12.36
CA ASP A 60 -2.39 -7.94 -13.21
C ASP A 60 -2.20 -7.16 -14.51
N GLU A 61 -3.07 -6.20 -14.80
CA GLU A 61 -3.09 -5.48 -16.07
C GLU A 61 -2.57 -4.05 -15.97
N SER A 62 -2.74 -3.41 -14.83
CA SER A 62 -2.39 -2.01 -14.65
C SER A 62 -1.54 -1.83 -13.38
N ASP A 63 -0.92 -0.66 -13.29
CA ASP A 63 -0.27 -0.22 -12.06
C ASP A 63 -1.36 0.28 -11.12
N VAL A 64 -1.50 -0.37 -9.95
CA VAL A 64 -2.58 -0.04 -9.00
C VAL A 64 -2.50 1.40 -8.49
N ARG A 65 -1.32 2.03 -8.55
CA ARG A 65 -1.13 3.41 -8.11
C ARG A 65 -1.90 4.41 -8.96
N SER A 66 -2.08 4.09 -10.24
CA SER A 66 -2.75 4.96 -11.20
C SER A 66 -4.05 4.38 -11.77
N ASP A 67 -4.44 3.19 -11.32
CA ASP A 67 -5.70 2.58 -11.74
C ASP A 67 -6.87 3.33 -11.08
N PRO A 68 -7.72 4.01 -11.85
CA PRO A 68 -8.76 4.86 -11.27
C PRO A 68 -9.82 4.07 -10.50
N VAL A 69 -10.11 2.84 -10.90
CA VAL A 69 -11.09 2.01 -10.21
C VAL A 69 -10.55 1.62 -8.83
N ILE A 70 -9.29 1.15 -8.79
CA ILE A 70 -8.66 0.72 -7.54
C ILE A 70 -8.44 1.89 -6.60
N THR A 71 -7.92 3.02 -7.11
CA THR A 71 -7.66 4.18 -6.25
C THR A 71 -8.96 4.77 -5.68
N GLN A 72 -10.07 4.70 -6.42
CA GLN A 72 -11.37 5.10 -5.89
C GLN A 72 -11.81 4.17 -4.75
N LYS A 73 -11.58 2.88 -4.88
CA LYS A 73 -11.91 1.91 -3.83
C LYS A 73 -11.06 2.15 -2.58
N VAL A 74 -9.79 2.48 -2.75
CA VAL A 74 -8.91 2.82 -1.65
C VAL A 74 -9.42 4.07 -0.92
N VAL A 75 -9.75 5.13 -1.65
CA VAL A 75 -10.28 6.36 -1.06
C VAL A 75 -11.61 6.11 -0.35
N ALA A 76 -12.49 5.29 -0.95
CA ALA A 76 -13.77 4.94 -0.33
C ALA A 76 -13.57 4.22 1.01
N PHE A 77 -12.64 3.28 1.06
CA PHE A 77 -12.33 2.53 2.28
C PHE A 77 -11.79 3.47 3.37
N ILE A 78 -10.86 4.36 3.00
CA ILE A 78 -10.29 5.34 3.92
C ILE A 78 -11.39 6.29 4.45
N THR A 79 -12.23 6.78 3.56
CA THR A 79 -13.31 7.71 3.93
C THR A 79 -14.34 7.04 4.83
N GLU A 80 -14.68 5.79 4.56
CA GLU A 80 -15.64 5.02 5.35
C GLU A 80 -15.19 4.88 6.80
N HIS A 81 -13.89 4.78 7.04
CA HIS A 81 -13.34 4.64 8.39
C HIS A 81 -13.07 5.99 9.08
N GLY A 82 -13.46 7.10 8.47
CA GLY A 82 -13.32 8.41 9.10
C GLY A 82 -11.88 8.83 9.37
N VAL A 83 -10.96 8.42 8.51
CA VAL A 83 -9.52 8.61 8.69
C VAL A 83 -9.16 10.09 8.68
N LYS A 84 -8.33 10.50 9.64
CA LYS A 84 -7.81 11.87 9.76
C LYS A 84 -6.42 12.04 9.17
N THR A 85 -5.63 10.97 9.15
CA THR A 85 -4.23 10.99 8.70
C THR A 85 -4.02 9.89 7.68
N VAL A 86 -3.33 10.20 6.59
CA VAL A 86 -2.96 9.22 5.55
C VAL A 86 -1.44 9.19 5.41
N GLY A 87 -0.85 8.01 5.62
CA GLY A 87 0.53 7.75 5.27
C GLY A 87 0.56 7.12 3.88
N TYR A 88 1.18 7.79 2.93
CA TYR A 88 1.19 7.38 1.53
C TYR A 88 2.57 7.57 0.94
N ALA A 89 3.10 6.51 0.35
CA ALA A 89 4.31 6.57 -0.46
C ALA A 89 4.04 5.81 -1.74
N ASP A 90 4.33 6.42 -2.88
CA ASP A 90 4.06 5.79 -4.18
C ASP A 90 5.17 4.86 -4.64
N GLN A 91 6.22 4.71 -3.85
CA GLN A 91 7.29 3.76 -4.10
C GLN A 91 6.80 2.32 -3.86
N ILE A 92 7.19 1.39 -4.73
CA ILE A 92 6.93 -0.03 -4.52
C ILE A 92 7.93 -0.54 -3.49
N ILE A 93 7.42 -1.09 -2.40
CA ILE A 93 8.26 -1.44 -1.24
C ILE A 93 8.60 -2.91 -1.14
N GLY A 94 8.03 -3.76 -1.98
CA GLY A 94 8.35 -5.18 -1.95
C GLY A 94 7.47 -6.01 -2.85
N CYS A 95 7.63 -7.33 -2.71
CA CYS A 95 6.89 -8.36 -3.42
C CYS A 95 5.42 -8.36 -3.01
N PRO A 96 4.47 -8.58 -3.94
CA PRO A 96 3.05 -8.64 -3.59
C PRO A 96 2.64 -9.90 -2.83
N HIS A 97 3.49 -10.93 -2.80
CA HIS A 97 3.22 -12.17 -2.07
C HIS A 97 3.58 -12.00 -0.60
N GLU A 98 2.82 -12.63 0.26
CA GLU A 98 2.96 -12.47 1.71
C GLU A 98 3.80 -13.59 2.30
N GLU A 99 4.85 -13.22 3.02
CA GLU A 99 5.68 -14.14 3.77
C GLU A 99 4.86 -14.87 4.83
N GLY A 100 5.03 -16.17 4.90
CA GLY A 100 4.26 -17.01 5.81
C GLY A 100 2.92 -17.47 5.25
N ALA A 101 2.41 -16.81 4.20
CA ALA A 101 1.16 -17.19 3.55
C ALA A 101 1.41 -17.72 2.13
N ASP A 102 2.12 -16.94 1.31
CA ASP A 102 2.38 -17.32 -0.09
C ASP A 102 3.71 -18.04 -0.28
N TYR A 103 4.61 -17.90 0.67
CA TYR A 103 5.90 -18.62 0.70
C TYR A 103 6.36 -18.74 2.16
N PRO A 104 7.30 -19.66 2.46
CA PRO A 104 7.70 -19.89 3.86
C PRO A 104 8.28 -18.66 4.55
N GLU A 105 7.94 -18.50 5.81
CA GLU A 105 8.47 -17.43 6.63
C GLU A 105 9.99 -17.55 6.72
N GLY A 106 10.68 -16.42 6.59
CA GLY A 106 12.13 -16.36 6.57
C GLY A 106 12.75 -16.63 5.21
N ALA A 107 11.96 -17.05 4.22
CA ALA A 107 12.43 -17.32 2.87
C ALA A 107 12.23 -16.11 1.97
N THR A 108 12.84 -16.17 0.78
CA THR A 108 12.64 -15.19 -0.28
C THR A 108 11.51 -15.70 -1.19
N CYS A 109 10.64 -14.80 -1.65
CA CYS A 109 9.58 -15.19 -2.58
C CYS A 109 10.17 -15.76 -3.87
N PRO A 110 9.83 -17.01 -4.24
CA PRO A 110 10.41 -17.64 -5.43
C PRO A 110 9.89 -17.08 -6.75
N LYS A 111 8.76 -16.32 -6.70
CA LYS A 111 8.14 -15.76 -7.91
C LYS A 111 8.60 -14.35 -8.22
N CYS A 112 9.24 -13.66 -7.29
CA CYS A 112 9.63 -12.25 -7.42
C CYS A 112 11.13 -12.10 -7.21
N LEU A 113 11.90 -12.57 -8.17
CA LEU A 113 13.37 -12.63 -8.07
C LEU A 113 14.01 -11.25 -7.97
N PHE A 114 13.35 -10.21 -8.46
CA PHE A 114 13.86 -8.85 -8.33
C PHE A 114 14.14 -8.48 -6.87
N TRP A 115 13.26 -8.92 -5.95
CA TRP A 115 13.40 -8.59 -4.54
C TRP A 115 14.35 -9.50 -3.78
N ALA A 116 14.87 -10.53 -4.43
CA ALA A 116 15.91 -11.36 -3.85
C ALA A 116 17.15 -10.49 -3.63
N GLY A 117 17.70 -10.48 -2.42
CA GLY A 117 18.83 -9.64 -2.09
C GLY A 117 18.51 -8.19 -1.80
N HIS A 118 17.21 -7.84 -1.74
CA HIS A 118 16.76 -6.52 -1.32
C HIS A 118 16.20 -6.59 0.10
N ASP A 119 16.45 -5.54 0.89
CA ASP A 119 15.86 -5.43 2.21
C ASP A 119 14.36 -5.12 2.04
N ARG A 120 13.51 -5.96 2.62
CA ARG A 120 12.06 -5.81 2.43
C ARG A 120 11.48 -4.59 3.13
N TRP A 121 12.20 -4.02 4.09
CA TRP A 121 11.73 -2.84 4.82
C TRP A 121 12.16 -1.54 4.16
N THR A 122 13.35 -1.50 3.56
CA THR A 122 13.90 -0.30 2.94
C THR A 122 13.89 -0.35 1.42
N GLY A 123 13.78 -1.56 0.83
CA GLY A 123 13.88 -1.75 -0.61
C GLY A 123 15.30 -1.62 -1.15
N GLN A 124 16.29 -1.42 -0.27
CA GLN A 124 17.67 -1.23 -0.68
C GLN A 124 18.36 -2.57 -0.93
N PRO A 125 19.32 -2.63 -1.88
CA PRO A 125 20.09 -3.85 -2.09
C PRO A 125 20.84 -4.27 -0.81
N VAL A 126 20.84 -5.56 -0.56
CA VAL A 126 21.57 -6.16 0.55
C VAL A 126 22.84 -6.80 -0.01
N ASN A 127 23.97 -6.45 0.56
CA ASN A 127 25.26 -7.01 0.15
C ASN A 127 25.52 -8.37 0.80
#